data_b85708977d495fa706ee62248e6d2fe0
#
_entry.id   b85708977d495fa706ee62248e6d2fe0
#
_cell.length_a   1.000
_cell.length_b   1.000
_cell.length_c   1.000
_cell.angle_alpha   90.00
_cell.angle_beta   90.00
_cell.angle_gamma   90.00
#
_symmetry.space_group_name_H-M   'P 1'
#
loop_
_entity.id
_entity.type
_entity.pdbx_description
1 polymer ?
#
loop_
_entity_poly.entity_id
_entity_poly.type
_entity_poly.pdbx_seq_one_letter_code
_entity_poly.pdbx_strand_id
1 'polypeptide(L)'
;MKSLTRAAGIVSSIGLVLSLLGCGGPSKTQPPPQVRGWSWVGGANAANQSGVYGTQGTASSSNAPGAREVAVSWTDSSGNLWLFGGGGYDAAGTLGFLNDLWSFDGSNWTWVKGATAVNQAGVYGTQGTAATTNVPGAREGSTSWTDAGGNLWLFGGYGLEASGHSVGHLNDLWKFDGSNWTWVSGADTVQQTGVYGTQGIADPSNVPGSRDGAVGWKDSSGNIWLFGGDGLDAAGTFGELNDLWKFDGSQWAWINGSNLVNQPGLYGTQGMASPGNAPGARWFPVSWTDGSGHFWLLAGVGFDSAATLGDLNDLWEFDGSNWVWVSGANVASQAGVYGTRGTSSSSNWPGSRWEASFRTDRSGNLWLFGGLGFDSAGTEADLNDLWKFDGQKWTWVSGANTAKQAGVYGTKGTASQSNVPGARRSSVSWIDKSGNVWVFGGLGYDSTGNISELNDLWRFQP
;
A
#
# COMPACT_ATOMS: atom_id res chain seq x y z
N MET A 1 37.57 -16.73 -75.24
CA MET A 1 38.23 -15.86 -76.25
C MET A 1 38.55 -14.56 -75.60
N LYS A 2 39.85 -14.23 -75.61
CA LYS A 2 40.50 -12.89 -75.45
C LYS A 2 40.14 -12.07 -74.25
N SER A 3 40.91 -12.03 -73.14
CA SER A 3 42.25 -11.37 -73.00
C SER A 3 42.25 -9.89 -73.47
N LEU A 4 42.48 -9.00 -72.47
CA LEU A 4 43.56 -8.05 -72.54
C LEU A 4 43.70 -7.18 -71.31
N THR A 5 44.87 -7.24 -70.78
CA THR A 5 45.57 -6.46 -69.74
C THR A 5 45.87 -5.03 -70.19
N ARG A 6 45.99 -4.07 -69.28
CA ARG A 6 47.01 -3.01 -69.14
C ARG A 6 46.49 -1.92 -68.18
N ALA A 7 47.21 -1.20 -67.42
CA ALA A 7 48.57 -1.09 -66.93
C ALA A 7 48.56 0.14 -65.98
N ALA A 8 49.50 0.16 -65.11
CA ALA A 8 49.72 1.13 -64.03
C ALA A 8 49.87 2.59 -64.46
N GLY A 9 49.47 3.49 -63.58
CA GLY A 9 49.86 4.89 -63.55
C GLY A 9 49.96 5.41 -62.14
N ILE A 10 51.21 5.53 -61.68
CA ILE A 10 51.52 6.17 -60.38
C ILE A 10 51.53 7.67 -60.58
N VAL A 11 50.70 8.42 -59.85
CA VAL A 11 50.84 9.86 -59.69
C VAL A 11 50.94 10.16 -58.20
N SER A 12 52.14 10.58 -57.82
CA SER A 12 52.46 11.10 -56.48
C SER A 12 51.93 12.51 -56.32
N SER A 13 51.09 12.77 -55.38
CA SER A 13 50.73 14.13 -54.98
C SER A 13 50.90 14.26 -53.44
N ILE A 14 51.85 15.12 -53.10
CA ILE A 14 52.16 15.61 -51.77
C ILE A 14 50.93 16.42 -51.29
N GLY A 15 50.21 15.88 -50.35
CA GLY A 15 49.13 16.56 -49.65
C GLY A 15 49.58 17.09 -48.27
N LEU A 16 49.51 18.38 -48.15
CA LEU A 16 49.78 19.20 -46.98
C LEU A 16 48.89 18.77 -45.80
N VAL A 17 49.49 18.28 -44.67
CA VAL A 17 48.74 17.99 -43.46
C VAL A 17 48.51 19.31 -42.70
N LEU A 18 47.28 19.85 -42.78
CA LEU A 18 46.82 20.88 -41.85
C LEU A 18 46.37 20.19 -40.57
N SER A 19 47.10 20.37 -39.48
CA SER A 19 46.68 20.02 -38.15
C SER A 19 45.60 20.99 -37.66
N LEU A 20 44.34 20.56 -37.72
CA LEU A 20 43.23 21.21 -37.04
C LEU A 20 43.38 20.87 -35.55
N LEU A 21 43.85 21.82 -34.76
CA LEU A 21 43.70 21.83 -33.30
C LEU A 21 42.21 21.99 -33.01
N GLY A 22 41.48 20.87 -32.83
CA GLY A 22 40.14 20.85 -32.31
C GLY A 22 40.14 21.24 -30.81
N CYS A 23 39.57 22.39 -30.50
CA CYS A 23 39.21 22.72 -29.10
C CYS A 23 38.30 21.64 -28.57
N GLY A 24 38.81 20.77 -27.69
CA GLY A 24 38.02 19.81 -26.93
C GLY A 24 37.08 20.56 -25.97
N GLY A 25 35.81 20.67 -26.40
CA GLY A 25 34.76 21.06 -25.45
C GLY A 25 34.71 20.06 -24.26
N PRO A 26 34.25 20.49 -23.09
CA PRO A 26 34.21 19.59 -21.94
C PRO A 26 33.37 18.35 -22.30
N SER A 27 34.00 17.19 -22.20
CA SER A 27 33.32 15.89 -22.33
C SER A 27 32.16 15.88 -21.31
N LYS A 28 30.92 15.84 -21.81
CA LYS A 28 29.77 15.56 -20.98
C LYS A 28 30.00 14.18 -20.41
N THR A 29 30.47 14.11 -19.16
CA THR A 29 30.54 12.85 -18.42
C THR A 29 29.12 12.32 -18.36
N GLN A 30 28.86 11.23 -19.06
CA GLN A 30 27.60 10.51 -18.94
C GLN A 30 27.46 10.13 -17.46
N PRO A 31 26.33 10.45 -16.81
CA PRO A 31 26.16 10.06 -15.42
C PRO A 31 26.37 8.54 -15.33
N PRO A 32 27.01 8.05 -14.27
CA PRO A 32 27.23 6.63 -14.10
C PRO A 32 25.89 5.89 -14.19
N PRO A 33 25.87 4.68 -14.80
CA PRO A 33 24.65 3.91 -14.91
C PRO A 33 24.04 3.76 -13.52
N GLN A 34 22.77 4.17 -13.36
CA GLN A 34 22.06 4.01 -12.09
C GLN A 34 21.94 2.51 -11.79
N VAL A 35 22.43 2.13 -10.65
CA VAL A 35 22.34 0.75 -10.16
C VAL A 35 20.88 0.51 -9.81
N ARG A 36 20.21 -0.37 -10.56
CA ARG A 36 18.84 -0.83 -10.26
C ARG A 36 18.86 -1.70 -9.01
N GLY A 37 17.84 -1.58 -8.19
CA GLY A 37 17.68 -2.39 -6.98
C GLY A 37 17.31 -1.59 -5.74
N TRP A 38 17.36 -2.26 -4.60
CA TRP A 38 17.01 -1.65 -3.33
C TRP A 38 18.14 -0.83 -2.74
N SER A 39 17.78 0.29 -2.11
CA SER A 39 18.64 1.09 -1.22
C SER A 39 17.99 1.19 0.15
N TRP A 40 18.71 0.87 1.21
CA TRP A 40 18.32 1.24 2.56
C TRP A 40 18.63 2.72 2.79
N VAL A 41 17.58 3.55 2.94
CA VAL A 41 17.70 5.03 2.93
C VAL A 41 17.68 5.60 4.35
N GLY A 42 16.84 5.07 5.22
CA GLY A 42 16.61 5.61 6.56
C GLY A 42 16.25 4.54 7.58
N GLY A 43 15.99 4.97 8.81
CA GLY A 43 15.68 4.07 9.91
C GLY A 43 16.87 3.21 10.36
N ALA A 44 16.59 2.20 11.17
CA ALA A 44 17.55 1.24 11.68
C ALA A 44 17.50 -0.08 10.90
N ASN A 45 18.55 -0.90 11.03
CA ASN A 45 18.58 -2.27 10.52
C ASN A 45 18.25 -3.31 11.61
N ALA A 46 17.76 -2.84 12.75
CA ALA A 46 17.30 -3.63 13.89
C ALA A 46 15.86 -3.25 14.22
N ALA A 47 15.10 -4.21 14.72
CA ALA A 47 13.70 -4.04 15.12
C ALA A 47 13.52 -3.19 16.40
N ASN A 48 12.28 -2.86 16.74
CA ASN A 48 11.84 -2.25 18.02
C ASN A 48 12.43 -0.86 18.31
N GLN A 49 12.60 -0.04 17.29
CA GLN A 49 13.18 1.29 17.47
C GLN A 49 12.12 2.30 17.92
N SER A 50 12.45 3.09 18.94
CA SER A 50 11.64 4.22 19.39
C SER A 50 11.54 5.33 18.35
N GLY A 51 10.46 6.10 18.37
CA GLY A 51 10.32 7.29 17.55
C GLY A 51 11.22 8.44 18.01
N VAL A 52 11.78 9.19 17.05
CA VAL A 52 12.53 10.44 17.30
C VAL A 52 11.74 11.60 16.71
N TYR A 53 11.04 12.34 17.56
CA TYR A 53 10.02 13.31 17.13
C TYR A 53 10.57 14.71 16.83
N GLY A 54 11.61 15.15 17.53
CA GLY A 54 12.14 16.50 17.38
C GLY A 54 11.12 17.60 17.76
N THR A 55 11.15 18.73 17.05
CA THR A 55 10.19 19.82 17.23
C THR A 55 9.03 19.65 16.25
N GLN A 56 7.79 19.69 16.76
CA GLN A 56 6.57 19.56 15.93
C GLN A 56 6.55 20.57 14.80
N GLY A 57 6.21 20.12 13.59
CA GLY A 57 6.18 20.93 12.39
C GLY A 57 7.55 21.24 11.78
N THR A 58 8.65 20.74 12.35
CA THR A 58 10.01 21.01 11.87
C THR A 58 10.63 19.75 11.27
N ALA A 59 10.99 19.80 9.99
CA ALA A 59 11.70 18.73 9.30
C ALA A 59 13.14 18.60 9.83
N SER A 60 13.62 17.38 10.06
CA SER A 60 14.99 17.14 10.48
C SER A 60 15.48 15.77 10.02
N SER A 61 16.75 15.68 9.68
CA SER A 61 17.42 14.41 9.35
C SER A 61 17.55 13.46 10.54
N SER A 62 17.36 13.96 11.77
CA SER A 62 17.31 13.14 12.98
C SER A 62 15.91 12.61 13.30
N ASN A 63 14.85 13.20 12.72
CA ASN A 63 13.49 12.73 12.95
C ASN A 63 13.28 11.35 12.32
N ALA A 64 12.56 10.49 13.02
CA ALA A 64 12.17 9.19 12.51
C ALA A 64 10.90 8.72 13.22
N PRO A 65 9.87 8.24 12.50
CA PRO A 65 8.79 7.53 13.15
C PRO A 65 9.31 6.28 13.87
N GLY A 66 8.67 5.90 14.98
CA GLY A 66 8.98 4.66 15.67
C GLY A 66 8.67 3.44 14.79
N ALA A 67 9.28 2.32 15.11
CA ALA A 67 9.00 1.03 14.48
C ALA A 67 7.52 0.71 14.64
N ARG A 68 6.85 0.36 13.51
CA ARG A 68 5.39 0.19 13.50
C ARG A 68 4.89 -0.66 12.35
N GLU A 69 3.74 -1.23 12.57
CA GLU A 69 2.96 -1.99 11.60
C GLU A 69 1.55 -1.41 11.43
N VAL A 70 0.83 -1.84 10.40
CA VAL A 70 -0.60 -1.53 10.13
C VAL A 70 -0.94 -0.04 10.17
N ALA A 71 0.06 0.83 9.94
CA ALA A 71 -0.14 2.26 9.78
C ALA A 71 -0.79 2.55 8.42
N VAL A 72 -1.47 3.69 8.31
CA VAL A 72 -1.96 4.15 7.01
C VAL A 72 -1.03 5.18 6.39
N SER A 73 -0.97 5.17 5.05
CA SER A 73 -0.15 6.11 4.31
C SER A 73 -0.84 6.61 3.04
N TRP A 74 -0.54 7.83 2.69
CA TRP A 74 -0.99 8.46 1.44
C TRP A 74 0.06 9.43 0.93
N THR A 75 -0.12 9.88 -0.32
CA THR A 75 0.78 10.85 -0.96
C THR A 75 0.00 12.10 -1.31
N ASP A 76 0.51 13.27 -0.93
CA ASP A 76 -0.09 14.56 -1.29
C ASP A 76 0.23 14.96 -2.74
N SER A 77 -0.37 16.06 -3.21
CA SER A 77 -0.15 16.59 -4.56
C SER A 77 1.30 17.04 -4.80
N SER A 78 2.04 17.36 -3.76
CA SER A 78 3.46 17.72 -3.80
C SER A 78 4.36 16.48 -3.91
N GLY A 79 3.82 15.29 -3.64
CA GLY A 79 4.51 14.01 -3.65
C GLY A 79 5.17 13.65 -2.32
N ASN A 80 4.84 14.36 -1.24
CA ASN A 80 5.25 13.99 0.10
C ASN A 80 4.44 12.78 0.55
N LEU A 81 5.11 11.83 1.21
CA LEU A 81 4.42 10.76 1.92
C LEU A 81 3.85 11.31 3.23
N TRP A 82 2.66 10.85 3.57
CA TRP A 82 2.05 11.02 4.87
C TRP A 82 1.85 9.65 5.52
N LEU A 83 2.06 9.59 6.85
CA LEU A 83 1.96 8.38 7.66
C LEU A 83 1.16 8.72 8.92
N PHE A 84 0.16 7.91 9.25
CA PHE A 84 -0.65 8.08 10.46
C PHE A 84 -0.80 6.77 11.22
N GLY A 85 -0.59 6.81 12.54
CA GLY A 85 -0.94 5.75 13.47
C GLY A 85 -0.18 4.45 13.29
N GLY A 86 -0.88 3.34 13.49
CA GLY A 86 -0.38 1.98 13.50
C GLY A 86 -0.13 1.45 14.92
N GLY A 87 0.15 0.16 15.03
CA GLY A 87 0.73 -0.47 16.22
C GLY A 87 2.24 -0.29 16.21
N GLY A 88 2.84 0.23 17.29
CA GLY A 88 4.28 0.48 17.23
C GLY A 88 4.86 1.16 18.46
N TYR A 89 6.12 1.57 18.35
CA TYR A 89 6.92 2.15 19.44
C TYR A 89 6.85 3.67 19.43
N ASP A 90 6.54 4.25 20.59
CA ASP A 90 6.51 5.69 20.84
C ASP A 90 7.90 6.30 21.10
N ALA A 91 7.95 7.58 21.52
CA ALA A 91 9.21 8.26 21.86
C ALA A 91 9.92 7.66 23.07
N ALA A 92 9.18 7.04 24.00
CA ALA A 92 9.73 6.41 25.21
C ALA A 92 10.13 4.93 25.00
N GLY A 93 9.87 4.36 23.81
CA GLY A 93 10.07 2.96 23.52
C GLY A 93 8.96 2.06 24.08
N THR A 94 7.77 2.59 24.26
CA THR A 94 6.59 1.83 24.69
C THR A 94 5.82 1.36 23.47
N LEU A 95 5.47 0.08 23.39
CA LEU A 95 4.66 -0.52 22.34
C LEU A 95 3.17 -0.28 22.60
N GLY A 96 2.42 0.14 21.60
CA GLY A 96 0.98 0.35 21.64
C GLY A 96 0.44 1.03 20.40
N PHE A 97 -0.84 1.43 20.43
CA PHE A 97 -1.44 2.16 19.31
C PHE A 97 -0.95 3.60 19.25
N LEU A 98 -0.71 4.07 18.05
CA LEU A 98 -0.20 5.42 17.77
C LEU A 98 -1.29 6.29 17.12
N ASN A 99 -1.20 7.62 17.30
CA ASN A 99 -2.01 8.62 16.59
C ASN A 99 -1.17 9.77 16.05
N ASP A 100 0.13 9.57 15.96
CA ASP A 100 1.06 10.54 15.41
C ASP A 100 0.92 10.62 13.88
N LEU A 101 0.96 11.84 13.40
CA LEU A 101 0.92 12.16 11.98
C LEU A 101 2.29 12.67 11.55
N TRP A 102 2.86 12.04 10.54
CA TRP A 102 4.15 12.36 9.97
C TRP A 102 4.04 12.70 8.49
N SER A 103 4.92 13.56 8.01
CA SER A 103 5.18 13.74 6.58
C SER A 103 6.64 13.49 6.25
N PHE A 104 6.91 12.99 5.04
CA PHE A 104 8.26 12.75 4.51
C PHE A 104 8.40 13.44 3.15
N ASP A 105 9.36 14.35 3.04
CA ASP A 105 9.60 15.18 1.84
C ASP A 105 10.53 14.52 0.78
N GLY A 106 10.89 13.25 0.99
CA GLY A 106 11.87 12.52 0.19
C GLY A 106 13.28 12.52 0.80
N SER A 107 13.50 13.30 1.87
CA SER A 107 14.78 13.42 2.58
C SER A 107 14.64 13.41 4.08
N ASN A 108 13.65 14.12 4.63
CA ASN A 108 13.46 14.32 6.06
C ASN A 108 12.04 13.99 6.50
N TRP A 109 11.92 13.49 7.71
CA TRP A 109 10.64 13.33 8.39
C TRP A 109 10.27 14.58 9.16
N THR A 110 8.98 14.91 9.17
CA THR A 110 8.37 15.95 10.01
C THR A 110 7.27 15.33 10.85
N TRP A 111 7.35 15.42 12.17
CA TRP A 111 6.22 15.14 13.04
C TRP A 111 5.24 16.32 12.98
N VAL A 112 4.05 16.08 12.40
CA VAL A 112 3.07 17.14 12.09
C VAL A 112 2.05 17.32 13.21
N LYS A 113 1.45 16.21 13.68
CA LYS A 113 0.40 16.22 14.71
C LYS A 113 0.39 14.91 15.51
N GLY A 114 -0.53 14.82 16.46
CA GLY A 114 -0.71 13.67 17.33
C GLY A 114 0.26 13.65 18.49
N ALA A 115 0.20 12.60 19.28
CA ALA A 115 1.01 12.47 20.49
C ALA A 115 2.34 11.79 20.22
N THR A 116 3.29 11.96 21.13
CA THR A 116 4.57 11.23 21.17
C THR A 116 4.51 9.97 22.04
N ALA A 117 3.35 9.69 22.63
CA ALA A 117 3.07 8.54 23.48
C ALA A 117 1.97 7.68 22.86
N VAL A 118 2.00 6.37 23.11
CA VAL A 118 0.99 5.41 22.67
C VAL A 118 -0.34 5.57 23.39
N ASN A 119 -1.37 4.93 22.86
CA ASN A 119 -2.69 4.72 23.48
C ASN A 119 -3.41 6.02 23.87
N GLN A 120 -3.34 7.02 23.02
CA GLN A 120 -4.02 8.29 23.25
C GLN A 120 -5.45 8.26 22.71
N ALA A 121 -6.39 8.77 23.53
CA ALA A 121 -7.80 8.94 23.14
C ALA A 121 -7.96 9.91 21.98
N GLY A 122 -9.03 9.75 21.21
CA GLY A 122 -9.41 10.73 20.17
C GLY A 122 -9.97 12.02 20.76
N VAL A 123 -9.71 13.15 20.13
CA VAL A 123 -10.34 14.44 20.45
C VAL A 123 -11.23 14.82 19.26
N TYR A 124 -12.53 14.55 19.41
CA TYR A 124 -13.49 14.63 18.29
C TYR A 124 -14.01 16.06 18.04
N GLY A 125 -14.14 16.87 19.09
CA GLY A 125 -14.72 18.21 18.98
C GLY A 125 -16.18 18.20 18.52
N THR A 126 -16.57 19.18 17.71
CA THR A 126 -17.91 19.25 17.11
C THR A 126 -17.88 18.63 15.71
N GLN A 127 -18.79 17.68 15.45
CA GLN A 127 -18.88 16.99 14.16
C GLN A 127 -19.05 17.99 13.00
N GLY A 128 -18.31 17.79 11.93
CA GLY A 128 -18.28 18.68 10.77
C GLY A 128 -17.43 19.94 10.95
N THR A 129 -16.82 20.17 12.13
CA THR A 129 -16.05 21.37 12.42
C THR A 129 -14.56 21.04 12.57
N ALA A 130 -13.72 21.66 11.73
CA ALA A 130 -12.26 21.55 11.85
C ALA A 130 -11.76 22.32 13.08
N ALA A 131 -10.85 21.73 13.84
CA ALA A 131 -10.21 22.41 14.97
C ALA A 131 -8.75 21.97 15.15
N THR A 132 -7.94 22.86 15.71
CA THR A 132 -6.51 22.58 15.97
C THR A 132 -6.31 21.47 16.99
N THR A 133 -7.27 21.28 17.89
CA THR A 133 -7.28 20.26 18.94
C THR A 133 -7.76 18.90 18.46
N ASN A 134 -8.50 18.85 17.34
CA ASN A 134 -9.05 17.59 16.86
C ASN A 134 -7.93 16.64 16.42
N VAL A 135 -8.06 15.38 16.81
CA VAL A 135 -7.17 14.29 16.41
C VAL A 135 -7.89 12.96 16.55
N PRO A 136 -7.80 12.05 15.57
CA PRO A 136 -8.30 10.68 15.73
C PRO A 136 -7.61 9.97 16.89
N GLY A 137 -8.31 9.07 17.57
CA GLY A 137 -7.70 8.21 18.60
C GLY A 137 -6.61 7.31 18.02
N ALA A 138 -5.69 6.90 18.88
CA ALA A 138 -4.60 6.00 18.52
C ALA A 138 -5.17 4.67 17.99
N ARG A 139 -4.73 4.27 16.79
CA ARG A 139 -5.35 3.18 16.03
C ARG A 139 -4.47 2.60 14.93
N GLU A 140 -4.82 1.40 14.51
CA GLU A 140 -4.25 0.69 13.36
C GLU A 140 -5.37 0.22 12.41
N GLY A 141 -5.03 -0.30 11.22
CA GLY A 141 -5.95 -0.94 10.29
C GLY A 141 -7.02 -0.05 9.68
N SER A 142 -6.88 1.29 9.77
CA SER A 142 -7.81 2.21 9.14
C SER A 142 -7.71 2.20 7.63
N THR A 143 -8.81 2.51 6.94
CA THR A 143 -8.81 2.78 5.50
C THR A 143 -8.52 4.25 5.24
N SER A 144 -7.68 4.57 4.25
CA SER A 144 -7.33 5.96 3.91
C SER A 144 -7.35 6.24 2.42
N TRP A 145 -7.63 7.50 2.07
CA TRP A 145 -7.59 8.00 0.68
C TRP A 145 -7.37 9.51 0.64
N THR A 146 -7.12 10.02 -0.57
CA THR A 146 -6.98 11.47 -0.83
C THR A 146 -8.09 11.93 -1.76
N ASP A 147 -8.82 12.99 -1.41
CA ASP A 147 -9.84 13.58 -2.27
C ASP A 147 -9.23 14.45 -3.40
N ALA A 148 -10.06 15.00 -4.28
CA ALA A 148 -9.62 15.86 -5.38
C ALA A 148 -9.04 17.20 -4.89
N GLY A 149 -9.39 17.64 -3.68
CA GLY A 149 -8.86 18.84 -3.03
C GLY A 149 -7.52 18.61 -2.33
N GLY A 150 -7.01 17.35 -2.34
CA GLY A 150 -5.78 16.98 -1.65
C GLY A 150 -5.94 16.76 -0.15
N ASN A 151 -7.18 16.74 0.36
CA ASN A 151 -7.43 16.40 1.75
C ASN A 151 -7.27 14.91 1.98
N LEU A 152 -6.78 14.56 3.16
CA LEU A 152 -6.59 13.18 3.59
C LEU A 152 -7.84 12.72 4.34
N TRP A 153 -8.30 11.52 4.03
CA TRP A 153 -9.46 10.92 4.67
C TRP A 153 -9.06 9.63 5.37
N LEU A 154 -9.67 9.37 6.52
CA LEU A 154 -9.43 8.20 7.35
C LEU A 154 -10.77 7.64 7.81
N PHE A 155 -10.97 6.34 7.68
CA PHE A 155 -12.18 5.64 8.12
C PHE A 155 -11.83 4.46 9.01
N GLY A 156 -12.48 4.35 10.17
CA GLY A 156 -12.47 3.17 11.02
C GLY A 156 -11.08 2.81 11.57
N GLY A 157 -10.80 1.52 11.61
CA GLY A 157 -9.61 0.93 12.22
C GLY A 157 -9.91 0.33 13.59
N TYR A 158 -8.90 -0.29 14.19
CA TYR A 158 -8.94 -0.84 15.54
C TYR A 158 -8.13 0.06 16.48
N GLY A 159 -8.73 0.59 17.53
CA GLY A 159 -8.04 1.55 18.40
C GLY A 159 -8.92 2.15 19.48
N LEU A 160 -8.50 3.35 19.98
CA LEU A 160 -9.14 4.02 21.10
C LEU A 160 -10.22 5.00 20.64
N GLU A 161 -11.34 4.97 21.35
CA GLU A 161 -12.44 5.92 21.22
C GLU A 161 -12.17 7.27 21.91
N ALA A 162 -13.18 8.19 21.90
CA ALA A 162 -13.08 9.51 22.51
C ALA A 162 -12.85 9.49 24.02
N SER A 163 -13.40 8.53 24.75
CA SER A 163 -13.23 8.46 26.21
C SER A 163 -11.84 7.94 26.62
N GLY A 164 -11.15 7.20 25.73
CA GLY A 164 -9.90 6.54 26.00
C GLY A 164 -10.00 5.31 26.93
N HIS A 165 -11.24 4.89 27.25
CA HIS A 165 -11.47 3.75 28.15
C HIS A 165 -11.66 2.42 27.42
N SER A 166 -12.08 2.48 26.14
CA SER A 166 -12.34 1.29 25.33
C SER A 166 -11.46 1.25 24.10
N VAL A 167 -11.00 0.06 23.78
CA VAL A 167 -10.29 -0.28 22.55
C VAL A 167 -11.20 -1.20 21.73
N GLY A 168 -11.34 -0.95 20.45
CA GLY A 168 -12.19 -1.76 19.59
C GLY A 168 -12.27 -1.22 18.18
N HIS A 169 -13.09 -1.85 17.33
CA HIS A 169 -13.32 -1.40 15.97
C HIS A 169 -14.10 -0.09 15.97
N LEU A 170 -13.74 0.78 15.05
CA LEU A 170 -14.27 2.14 14.88
C LEU A 170 -14.98 2.27 13.53
N ASN A 171 -15.91 3.23 13.41
CA ASN A 171 -16.56 3.60 12.16
C ASN A 171 -16.57 5.11 11.92
N ASP A 172 -15.74 5.83 12.66
CA ASP A 172 -15.59 7.26 12.52
C ASP A 172 -14.88 7.64 11.20
N LEU A 173 -15.38 8.67 10.57
CA LEU A 173 -14.83 9.23 9.34
C LEU A 173 -14.18 10.57 9.65
N TRP A 174 -12.91 10.69 9.33
CA TRP A 174 -12.11 11.88 9.54
C TRP A 174 -11.58 12.45 8.22
N LYS A 175 -11.41 13.78 8.22
CA LYS A 175 -10.78 14.51 7.12
C LYS A 175 -9.68 15.41 7.67
N PHE A 176 -8.49 15.39 7.06
CA PHE A 176 -7.38 16.28 7.35
C PHE A 176 -7.14 17.22 6.15
N ASP A 177 -7.22 18.54 6.39
CA ASP A 177 -7.13 19.58 5.36
C ASP A 177 -5.69 20.08 5.12
N GLY A 178 -4.70 19.39 5.67
CA GLY A 178 -3.29 19.80 5.68
C GLY A 178 -2.88 20.56 6.95
N SER A 179 -3.85 20.95 7.78
CA SER A 179 -3.64 21.69 9.03
C SER A 179 -4.43 21.10 10.19
N ASN A 180 -5.70 20.80 9.97
CA ASN A 180 -6.63 20.38 11.01
C ASN A 180 -7.40 19.13 10.63
N TRP A 181 -7.72 18.33 11.64
CA TRP A 181 -8.66 17.24 11.52
C TRP A 181 -10.11 17.72 11.70
N THR A 182 -11.01 17.12 10.94
CA THR A 182 -12.46 17.25 11.08
C THR A 182 -13.04 15.85 11.27
N TRP A 183 -13.77 15.62 12.36
CA TRP A 183 -14.63 14.44 12.48
C TRP A 183 -15.88 14.66 11.63
N VAL A 184 -16.03 13.90 10.54
CA VAL A 184 -17.07 14.13 9.52
C VAL A 184 -18.34 13.35 9.83
N SER A 185 -18.22 12.06 10.15
CA SER A 185 -19.37 11.17 10.45
C SER A 185 -18.92 9.94 11.25
N GLY A 186 -19.85 9.05 11.52
CA GLY A 186 -19.63 7.88 12.38
C GLY A 186 -19.71 8.22 13.85
N ALA A 187 -19.45 7.24 14.71
CA ALA A 187 -19.51 7.40 16.16
C ALA A 187 -18.14 7.75 16.75
N ASP A 188 -18.14 8.34 17.92
CA ASP A 188 -16.97 8.57 18.76
C ASP A 188 -16.71 7.45 19.77
N THR A 189 -17.43 6.33 19.63
CA THR A 189 -17.37 5.13 20.43
C THR A 189 -17.11 3.90 19.55
N VAL A 190 -16.52 2.85 20.14
CA VAL A 190 -16.22 1.60 19.46
C VAL A 190 -17.45 0.71 19.24
N GLN A 191 -17.32 -0.33 18.41
CA GLN A 191 -18.24 -1.46 18.23
C GLN A 191 -19.66 -1.05 17.78
N GLN A 192 -19.74 -0.16 16.78
CA GLN A 192 -21.01 0.27 16.20
C GLN A 192 -21.45 -0.66 15.07
N THR A 193 -22.72 -1.07 15.10
CA THR A 193 -23.33 -1.86 14.01
C THR A 193 -23.50 -1.03 12.75
N GLY A 194 -23.46 -1.67 11.58
CA GLY A 194 -23.76 -1.02 10.31
C GLY A 194 -25.25 -0.68 10.16
N VAL A 195 -25.54 0.49 9.60
CA VAL A 195 -26.90 0.90 9.19
C VAL A 195 -26.96 0.94 7.67
N TYR A 196 -27.57 -0.06 7.06
CA TYR A 196 -27.46 -0.31 5.63
C TYR A 196 -28.54 0.39 4.79
N GLY A 197 -29.72 0.63 5.36
CA GLY A 197 -30.87 1.21 4.61
C GLY A 197 -31.30 0.37 3.41
N THR A 198 -31.70 1.04 2.33
CA THR A 198 -32.06 0.38 1.07
C THR A 198 -30.85 0.34 0.14
N GLN A 199 -30.53 -0.84 -0.40
CA GLN A 199 -29.40 -1.02 -1.31
C GLN A 199 -29.47 -0.07 -2.52
N GLY A 200 -28.36 0.60 -2.82
CA GLY A 200 -28.25 1.58 -3.89
C GLY A 200 -28.75 2.99 -3.55
N ILE A 201 -29.34 3.19 -2.37
CA ILE A 201 -29.91 4.49 -1.96
C ILE A 201 -29.03 5.12 -0.89
N ALA A 202 -28.52 6.33 -1.16
CA ALA A 202 -27.83 7.13 -0.15
C ALA A 202 -28.83 7.71 0.85
N ASP A 203 -28.48 7.67 2.14
CA ASP A 203 -29.33 8.18 3.22
C ASP A 203 -28.44 8.75 4.34
N PRO A 204 -28.82 9.85 5.01
CA PRO A 204 -28.04 10.41 6.13
C PRO A 204 -27.86 9.48 7.32
N SER A 205 -28.76 8.49 7.49
CA SER A 205 -28.67 7.48 8.55
C SER A 205 -27.75 6.30 8.19
N ASN A 206 -27.44 6.12 6.90
CA ASN A 206 -26.56 5.02 6.48
C ASN A 206 -25.14 5.22 7.00
N VAL A 207 -24.58 4.16 7.54
CA VAL A 207 -23.17 4.16 7.98
C VAL A 207 -22.63 2.73 7.95
N PRO A 208 -21.43 2.51 7.42
CA PRO A 208 -20.76 1.20 7.54
C PRO A 208 -20.52 0.85 9.00
N GLY A 209 -20.62 -0.43 9.36
CA GLY A 209 -20.28 -0.90 10.70
C GLY A 209 -18.83 -0.66 11.06
N SER A 210 -18.53 -0.61 12.35
CA SER A 210 -17.16 -0.51 12.87
C SER A 210 -16.31 -1.63 12.33
N ARG A 211 -15.14 -1.29 11.75
CA ARG A 211 -14.26 -2.26 11.06
C ARG A 211 -12.83 -1.80 10.93
N ASP A 212 -11.92 -2.75 10.75
CA ASP A 212 -10.56 -2.54 10.32
C ASP A 212 -10.23 -3.37 9.08
N GLY A 213 -9.05 -3.17 8.50
CA GLY A 213 -8.56 -3.93 7.35
C GLY A 213 -9.43 -3.85 6.10
N ALA A 214 -10.40 -2.92 6.03
CA ALA A 214 -11.15 -2.62 4.82
C ALA A 214 -10.27 -1.89 3.80
N VAL A 215 -10.66 -1.93 2.52
CA VAL A 215 -9.99 -1.17 1.47
C VAL A 215 -10.90 -0.14 0.85
N GLY A 216 -10.29 0.95 0.33
CA GLY A 216 -11.02 2.06 -0.26
C GLY A 216 -10.47 2.49 -1.61
N TRP A 217 -11.37 2.97 -2.45
CA TRP A 217 -11.07 3.56 -3.77
C TRP A 217 -11.72 4.93 -3.89
N LYS A 218 -11.21 5.69 -4.85
CA LYS A 218 -11.86 6.92 -5.29
C LYS A 218 -12.22 6.80 -6.77
N ASP A 219 -13.48 7.09 -7.12
CA ASP A 219 -13.91 7.15 -8.52
C ASP A 219 -13.55 8.50 -9.17
N SER A 220 -13.78 8.60 -10.49
CA SER A 220 -13.51 9.81 -11.27
C SER A 220 -14.39 11.00 -10.89
N SER A 221 -15.53 10.76 -10.25
CA SER A 221 -16.44 11.78 -9.72
C SER A 221 -16.05 12.28 -8.34
N GLY A 222 -15.04 11.64 -7.72
CA GLY A 222 -14.54 11.97 -6.38
C GLY A 222 -15.26 11.25 -5.25
N ASN A 223 -16.21 10.34 -5.55
CA ASN A 223 -16.83 9.52 -4.52
C ASN A 223 -15.83 8.51 -3.98
N ILE A 224 -15.99 8.19 -2.70
CA ILE A 224 -15.19 7.17 -2.03
C ILE A 224 -15.96 5.86 -2.00
N TRP A 225 -15.26 4.79 -2.28
CA TRP A 225 -15.76 3.44 -2.18
C TRP A 225 -15.02 2.70 -1.07
N LEU A 226 -15.75 1.88 -0.31
CA LEU A 226 -15.21 1.07 0.80
C LEU A 226 -15.69 -0.38 0.61
N PHE A 227 -14.79 -1.33 0.74
CA PHE A 227 -15.10 -2.76 0.61
C PHE A 227 -14.54 -3.57 1.77
N GLY A 228 -15.37 -4.43 2.36
CA GLY A 228 -14.98 -5.49 3.26
C GLY A 228 -14.41 -5.02 4.59
N GLY A 229 -13.39 -5.72 5.07
CA GLY A 229 -12.79 -5.57 6.39
C GLY A 229 -13.32 -6.59 7.38
N ASP A 230 -12.73 -6.62 8.58
CA ASP A 230 -13.20 -7.35 9.74
C ASP A 230 -13.96 -6.41 10.66
N GLY A 231 -15.23 -6.72 10.99
CA GLY A 231 -16.06 -5.76 11.70
C GLY A 231 -17.48 -6.23 11.98
N LEU A 232 -18.36 -5.26 12.26
CA LEU A 232 -19.73 -5.49 12.67
C LEU A 232 -20.70 -5.31 11.50
N ASP A 233 -21.56 -6.30 11.29
CA ASP A 233 -22.61 -6.30 10.28
C ASP A 233 -23.88 -5.55 10.72
N ALA A 234 -24.97 -5.65 9.93
CA ALA A 234 -26.26 -5.05 10.25
C ALA A 234 -26.94 -5.64 11.49
N ALA A 235 -26.59 -6.87 11.85
CA ALA A 235 -27.13 -7.56 13.02
C ALA A 235 -26.27 -7.35 14.29
N GLY A 236 -25.13 -6.67 14.16
CA GLY A 236 -24.13 -6.53 15.24
C GLY A 236 -23.30 -7.80 15.45
N THR A 237 -23.25 -8.68 14.44
CA THR A 237 -22.38 -9.86 14.45
C THR A 237 -21.01 -9.45 13.95
N PHE A 238 -19.95 -9.92 14.64
CA PHE A 238 -18.57 -9.66 14.29
C PHE A 238 -18.03 -10.73 13.33
N GLY A 239 -17.29 -10.32 12.31
CA GLY A 239 -16.63 -11.19 11.33
C GLY A 239 -16.25 -10.46 10.05
N GLU A 240 -15.76 -11.21 9.07
CA GLU A 240 -15.34 -10.68 7.79
C GLU A 240 -16.54 -10.20 6.96
N LEU A 241 -16.35 -9.06 6.28
CA LEU A 241 -17.37 -8.39 5.49
C LEU A 241 -17.04 -8.46 3.98
N ASN A 242 -18.08 -8.38 3.14
CA ASN A 242 -17.95 -8.21 1.68
C ASN A 242 -18.88 -7.14 1.14
N ASP A 243 -19.40 -6.29 2.02
CA ASP A 243 -20.24 -5.16 1.66
C ASP A 243 -19.42 -4.08 0.92
N LEU A 244 -20.04 -3.54 -0.12
CA LEU A 244 -19.50 -2.45 -0.90
C LEU A 244 -20.33 -1.18 -0.66
N TRP A 245 -19.65 -0.16 -0.16
CA TRP A 245 -20.23 1.13 0.15
C TRP A 245 -19.69 2.23 -0.74
N LYS A 246 -20.51 3.26 -0.95
CA LYS A 246 -20.15 4.49 -1.65
C LYS A 246 -20.47 5.70 -0.78
N PHE A 247 -19.49 6.60 -0.59
CA PHE A 247 -19.66 7.89 0.05
C PHE A 247 -19.54 9.00 -0.99
N ASP A 248 -20.57 9.84 -1.11
CA ASP A 248 -20.65 10.92 -2.10
C ASP A 248 -20.05 12.25 -1.61
N GLY A 249 -19.41 12.25 -0.45
CA GLY A 249 -18.90 13.43 0.25
C GLY A 249 -19.85 13.95 1.34
N SER A 250 -21.05 13.37 1.43
CA SER A 250 -22.10 13.76 2.37
C SER A 250 -22.76 12.54 3.03
N GLN A 251 -23.10 11.53 2.26
CA GLN A 251 -23.88 10.38 2.70
C GLN A 251 -23.30 9.06 2.18
N TRP A 252 -23.55 7.98 2.93
CA TRP A 252 -23.21 6.63 2.52
C TRP A 252 -24.38 5.96 1.80
N ALA A 253 -24.06 5.14 0.81
CA ALA A 253 -24.97 4.18 0.17
C ALA A 253 -24.35 2.79 0.19
N TRP A 254 -25.08 1.78 0.65
CA TRP A 254 -24.71 0.39 0.49
C TRP A 254 -25.02 -0.06 -0.95
N ILE A 255 -24.02 -0.40 -1.74
CA ILE A 255 -24.14 -0.62 -3.19
C ILE A 255 -24.27 -2.10 -3.53
N ASN A 256 -23.43 -2.96 -2.92
CA ASN A 256 -23.32 -4.37 -3.27
C ASN A 256 -22.85 -5.19 -2.06
N GLY A 257 -22.75 -6.52 -2.22
CA GLY A 257 -22.34 -7.43 -1.16
C GLY A 257 -23.47 -7.71 -0.16
N SER A 258 -23.14 -8.46 0.87
CA SER A 258 -24.07 -8.82 1.94
C SER A 258 -24.05 -7.79 3.07
N ASN A 259 -25.13 -7.64 3.80
CA ASN A 259 -25.18 -6.94 5.07
C ASN A 259 -24.96 -7.87 6.29
N LEU A 260 -24.50 -9.11 6.03
CA LEU A 260 -24.10 -10.12 7.04
C LEU A 260 -22.66 -10.54 6.82
N VAL A 261 -21.97 -10.90 7.90
CA VAL A 261 -20.57 -11.35 7.88
C VAL A 261 -20.38 -12.74 7.25
N ASN A 262 -19.13 -13.09 6.97
CA ASN A 262 -18.63 -14.43 6.63
C ASN A 262 -19.25 -15.02 5.35
N GLN A 263 -19.50 -14.19 4.36
CA GLN A 263 -20.10 -14.64 3.10
C GLN A 263 -19.04 -15.23 2.17
N PRO A 264 -19.29 -16.41 1.56
CA PRO A 264 -18.38 -17.00 0.57
C PRO A 264 -18.32 -16.17 -0.72
N GLY A 265 -17.23 -16.33 -1.48
CA GLY A 265 -17.10 -15.74 -2.80
C GLY A 265 -18.02 -16.39 -3.83
N LEU A 266 -18.67 -15.58 -4.67
CA LEU A 266 -19.51 -15.99 -5.78
C LEU A 266 -18.78 -15.70 -7.10
N TYR A 267 -18.02 -16.68 -7.61
CA TYR A 267 -17.01 -16.46 -8.66
C TYR A 267 -17.59 -16.43 -10.08
N GLY A 268 -18.67 -17.15 -10.34
CA GLY A 268 -19.23 -17.28 -11.70
C GLY A 268 -18.24 -17.88 -12.71
N THR A 269 -18.25 -17.37 -13.94
CA THR A 269 -17.30 -17.74 -14.97
C THR A 269 -16.14 -16.75 -15.02
N GLN A 270 -14.90 -17.24 -14.95
CA GLN A 270 -13.68 -16.39 -14.98
C GLN A 270 -13.66 -15.48 -16.22
N GLY A 271 -13.37 -14.20 -16.01
CA GLY A 271 -13.34 -13.18 -17.05
C GLY A 271 -14.71 -12.66 -17.49
N MET A 272 -15.81 -13.09 -16.85
CA MET A 272 -17.15 -12.64 -17.20
C MET A 272 -17.81 -11.84 -16.06
N ALA A 273 -18.23 -10.62 -16.37
CA ALA A 273 -19.04 -9.80 -15.45
C ALA A 273 -20.41 -10.42 -15.25
N SER A 274 -20.93 -10.39 -14.03
CA SER A 274 -22.28 -10.85 -13.71
C SER A 274 -22.78 -10.15 -12.44
N PRO A 275 -24.08 -9.80 -12.38
CA PRO A 275 -24.68 -9.27 -11.15
C PRO A 275 -24.63 -10.22 -9.95
N GLY A 276 -24.44 -11.53 -10.22
CA GLY A 276 -24.31 -12.55 -9.18
C GLY A 276 -22.87 -12.75 -8.68
N ASN A 277 -21.89 -12.16 -9.32
CA ASN A 277 -20.51 -12.27 -8.88
C ASN A 277 -20.26 -11.38 -7.66
N ALA A 278 -19.51 -11.89 -6.69
CA ALA A 278 -19.06 -11.11 -5.53
C ALA A 278 -17.78 -11.72 -4.95
N PRO A 279 -16.78 -10.92 -4.61
CA PRO A 279 -15.66 -11.40 -3.79
C PRO A 279 -16.17 -11.91 -2.44
N GLY A 280 -15.54 -12.94 -1.90
CA GLY A 280 -15.84 -13.40 -0.54
C GLY A 280 -15.50 -12.34 0.51
N ALA A 281 -16.14 -12.44 1.65
CA ALA A 281 -15.88 -11.59 2.80
C ALA A 281 -14.40 -11.72 3.19
N ARG A 282 -13.72 -10.57 3.36
CA ARG A 282 -12.26 -10.54 3.56
C ARG A 282 -11.76 -9.24 4.18
N TRP A 283 -10.60 -9.33 4.80
CA TRP A 283 -9.86 -8.22 5.37
C TRP A 283 -8.42 -8.17 4.86
N PHE A 284 -7.80 -6.99 4.93
CA PHE A 284 -6.47 -6.67 4.40
C PHE A 284 -6.19 -7.15 2.96
N PRO A 285 -7.13 -7.03 2.02
CA PRO A 285 -6.81 -7.22 0.61
C PRO A 285 -5.97 -6.06 0.07
N VAL A 286 -5.45 -6.24 -1.12
CA VAL A 286 -4.81 -5.19 -1.93
C VAL A 286 -5.85 -4.58 -2.87
N SER A 287 -5.88 -3.26 -3.02
CA SER A 287 -6.83 -2.59 -3.91
C SER A 287 -6.22 -1.41 -4.66
N TRP A 288 -6.65 -1.21 -5.90
CA TRP A 288 -6.23 -0.05 -6.70
C TRP A 288 -7.28 0.30 -7.74
N THR A 289 -7.10 1.48 -8.36
CA THR A 289 -7.89 1.91 -9.51
C THR A 289 -6.95 1.95 -10.73
N ASP A 290 -7.38 1.39 -11.86
CA ASP A 290 -6.63 1.45 -13.10
C ASP A 290 -6.86 2.77 -13.86
N GLY A 291 -6.19 2.93 -15.01
CA GLY A 291 -6.30 4.11 -15.85
C GLY A 291 -7.68 4.30 -16.52
N SER A 292 -8.53 3.27 -16.51
CA SER A 292 -9.91 3.31 -17.01
C SER A 292 -10.92 3.65 -15.91
N GLY A 293 -10.48 3.67 -14.65
CA GLY A 293 -11.30 3.95 -13.48
C GLY A 293 -11.98 2.70 -12.89
N HIS A 294 -11.63 1.50 -13.32
CA HIS A 294 -12.10 0.27 -12.72
C HIS A 294 -11.41 0.01 -11.39
N PHE A 295 -12.12 -0.58 -10.44
CA PHE A 295 -11.60 -0.95 -9.14
C PHE A 295 -11.08 -2.38 -9.17
N TRP A 296 -9.88 -2.57 -8.68
CA TRP A 296 -9.24 -3.87 -8.59
C TRP A 296 -9.09 -4.29 -7.14
N LEU A 297 -9.30 -5.58 -6.88
CA LEU A 297 -9.17 -6.21 -5.57
C LEU A 297 -8.36 -7.50 -5.72
N LEU A 298 -7.34 -7.67 -4.89
CA LEU A 298 -6.47 -8.85 -4.91
C LEU A 298 -6.30 -9.39 -3.50
N ALA A 299 -6.44 -10.72 -3.35
CA ALA A 299 -5.95 -11.43 -2.17
C ALA A 299 -6.68 -11.02 -0.85
N GLY A 300 -5.97 -11.02 0.29
CA GLY A 300 -6.51 -10.85 1.65
C GLY A 300 -6.78 -12.16 2.36
N VAL A 301 -7.10 -12.12 3.65
CA VAL A 301 -7.67 -13.25 4.39
C VAL A 301 -9.19 -13.18 4.26
N GLY A 302 -9.83 -14.28 3.90
CA GLY A 302 -11.29 -14.29 3.73
C GLY A 302 -11.85 -15.62 3.27
N PHE A 303 -13.12 -15.59 2.91
CA PHE A 303 -13.87 -16.78 2.52
C PHE A 303 -13.78 -17.04 1.01
N ASP A 304 -13.35 -18.24 0.65
CA ASP A 304 -13.28 -18.72 -0.72
C ASP A 304 -14.66 -19.15 -1.28
N SER A 305 -14.69 -19.78 -2.47
CA SER A 305 -15.93 -20.28 -3.09
C SER A 305 -16.60 -21.44 -2.34
N ALA A 306 -15.85 -22.13 -1.48
CA ALA A 306 -16.32 -23.25 -0.66
C ALA A 306 -16.66 -22.83 0.78
N ALA A 307 -16.70 -21.54 1.07
CA ALA A 307 -16.83 -20.98 2.42
C ALA A 307 -15.69 -21.41 3.37
N THR A 308 -14.49 -21.62 2.83
CA THR A 308 -13.29 -21.88 3.63
C THR A 308 -12.59 -20.56 3.90
N LEU A 309 -12.35 -20.25 5.17
CA LEU A 309 -11.55 -19.09 5.59
C LEU A 309 -10.06 -19.38 5.40
N GLY A 310 -9.34 -18.48 4.75
CA GLY A 310 -7.89 -18.59 4.57
C GLY A 310 -7.33 -17.48 3.67
N ASP A 311 -6.04 -17.53 3.43
CA ASP A 311 -5.36 -16.57 2.55
C ASP A 311 -5.80 -16.78 1.10
N LEU A 312 -6.15 -15.70 0.44
CA LEU A 312 -6.64 -15.70 -0.93
C LEU A 312 -5.55 -15.20 -1.90
N ASN A 313 -5.71 -15.50 -3.19
CA ASN A 313 -4.92 -14.92 -4.28
C ASN A 313 -5.77 -14.59 -5.51
N ASP A 314 -7.07 -14.57 -5.36
CA ASP A 314 -8.03 -14.21 -6.40
C ASP A 314 -7.91 -12.72 -6.76
N LEU A 315 -8.03 -12.45 -8.05
CA LEU A 315 -8.03 -11.10 -8.60
C LEU A 315 -9.41 -10.78 -9.16
N TRP A 316 -9.95 -9.68 -8.69
CA TRP A 316 -11.24 -9.17 -9.07
C TRP A 316 -11.15 -7.77 -9.66
N GLU A 317 -12.04 -7.46 -10.58
CA GLU A 317 -12.26 -6.15 -11.15
C GLU A 317 -13.72 -5.75 -10.93
N PHE A 318 -13.98 -4.50 -10.55
CA PHE A 318 -15.31 -3.91 -10.47
C PHE A 318 -15.44 -2.80 -11.50
N ASP A 319 -16.36 -2.95 -12.45
CA ASP A 319 -16.58 -2.02 -13.57
C ASP A 319 -17.47 -0.82 -13.23
N GLY A 320 -17.83 -0.66 -11.95
CA GLY A 320 -18.78 0.33 -11.45
C GLY A 320 -20.20 -0.22 -11.29
N SER A 321 -20.48 -1.45 -11.76
CA SER A 321 -21.77 -2.13 -11.67
C SER A 321 -21.66 -3.59 -11.24
N ASN A 322 -20.70 -4.33 -11.79
CA ASN A 322 -20.54 -5.76 -11.57
C ASN A 322 -19.10 -6.13 -11.24
N TRP A 323 -18.95 -7.20 -10.48
CA TRP A 323 -17.66 -7.83 -10.25
C TRP A 323 -17.31 -8.84 -11.35
N VAL A 324 -16.03 -8.87 -11.72
CA VAL A 324 -15.42 -9.86 -12.60
C VAL A 324 -14.33 -10.60 -11.83
N TRP A 325 -14.43 -11.91 -11.69
CA TRP A 325 -13.28 -12.71 -11.30
C TRP A 325 -12.32 -12.83 -12.47
N VAL A 326 -11.21 -12.08 -12.43
CA VAL A 326 -10.28 -11.97 -13.55
C VAL A 326 -9.33 -13.15 -13.60
N SER A 327 -8.73 -13.51 -12.46
CA SER A 327 -7.75 -14.59 -12.35
C SER A 327 -7.45 -14.96 -10.90
N GLY A 328 -6.46 -15.82 -10.66
CA GLY A 328 -6.20 -16.42 -9.37
C GLY A 328 -7.10 -17.61 -9.09
N ALA A 329 -6.93 -18.24 -7.93
CA ALA A 329 -7.73 -19.37 -7.53
C ALA A 329 -9.04 -18.93 -6.86
N ASN A 330 -10.06 -19.77 -6.93
CA ASN A 330 -11.30 -19.62 -6.19
C ASN A 330 -11.31 -20.44 -4.88
N VAL A 331 -10.14 -20.93 -4.48
CA VAL A 331 -9.87 -21.64 -3.22
C VAL A 331 -8.69 -21.02 -2.51
N ALA A 332 -8.71 -21.03 -1.19
CA ALA A 332 -7.69 -20.43 -0.34
C ALA A 332 -6.33 -21.17 -0.37
N SER A 333 -5.30 -20.59 0.20
CA SER A 333 -4.00 -21.18 0.56
C SER A 333 -3.19 -21.68 -0.65
N GLN A 334 -3.07 -20.88 -1.71
CA GLN A 334 -2.34 -21.25 -2.93
C GLN A 334 -0.89 -20.80 -2.88
N ALA A 335 0.03 -21.70 -3.23
CA ALA A 335 1.46 -21.38 -3.39
C ALA A 335 1.71 -20.43 -4.56
N GLY A 336 2.77 -19.60 -4.46
CA GLY A 336 3.18 -18.70 -5.53
C GLY A 336 3.86 -19.40 -6.71
N VAL A 337 3.62 -18.92 -7.93
CA VAL A 337 4.28 -19.38 -9.16
C VAL A 337 5.19 -18.25 -9.67
N TYR A 338 6.48 -18.36 -9.42
CA TYR A 338 7.43 -17.26 -9.60
C TYR A 338 8.03 -17.16 -11.01
N GLY A 339 8.24 -18.28 -11.70
CA GLY A 339 8.93 -18.30 -13.00
C GLY A 339 10.37 -17.79 -12.93
N THR A 340 10.81 -17.10 -13.99
CA THR A 340 12.15 -16.50 -14.05
C THR A 340 12.08 -15.04 -13.61
N ARG A 341 12.96 -14.65 -12.66
CA ARG A 341 13.03 -13.28 -12.15
C ARG A 341 13.23 -12.26 -13.29
N GLY A 342 12.44 -11.18 -13.27
CA GLY A 342 12.45 -10.14 -14.27
C GLY A 342 11.71 -10.47 -15.58
N THR A 343 11.13 -11.68 -15.69
CA THR A 343 10.39 -12.10 -16.89
C THR A 343 8.90 -12.15 -16.60
N SER A 344 8.10 -11.40 -17.35
CA SER A 344 6.64 -11.44 -17.23
C SER A 344 6.07 -12.71 -17.88
N SER A 345 5.08 -13.32 -17.27
CA SER A 345 4.40 -14.50 -17.81
C SER A 345 2.96 -14.56 -17.32
N SER A 346 2.07 -15.10 -18.16
CA SER A 346 0.69 -15.41 -17.77
C SER A 346 0.59 -16.57 -16.77
N SER A 347 1.67 -17.36 -16.60
CA SER A 347 1.76 -18.41 -15.59
C SER A 347 2.34 -17.94 -14.26
N ASN A 348 2.94 -16.75 -14.20
CA ASN A 348 3.45 -16.20 -12.94
C ASN A 348 2.27 -15.72 -12.09
N TRP A 349 2.34 -16.00 -10.78
CA TRP A 349 1.29 -15.57 -9.86
C TRP A 349 1.83 -15.46 -8.43
N PRO A 350 1.58 -14.33 -7.72
CA PRO A 350 1.89 -14.26 -6.29
C PRO A 350 1.10 -15.31 -5.51
N GLY A 351 1.70 -15.93 -4.50
CA GLY A 351 0.98 -16.82 -3.59
C GLY A 351 -0.11 -16.08 -2.82
N SER A 352 -1.08 -16.85 -2.30
CA SER A 352 -2.11 -16.33 -1.40
C SER A 352 -1.47 -15.54 -0.27
N ARG A 353 -1.98 -14.32 0.02
CA ARG A 353 -1.36 -13.41 0.99
C ARG A 353 -2.28 -12.30 1.47
N TRP A 354 -1.92 -11.69 2.58
CA TRP A 354 -2.58 -10.53 3.16
C TRP A 354 -1.54 -9.53 3.72
N GLU A 355 -1.97 -8.32 4.05
CA GLU A 355 -1.10 -7.23 4.54
C GLU A 355 0.14 -6.96 3.67
N ALA A 356 0.06 -7.25 2.38
CA ALA A 356 1.10 -6.85 1.44
C ALA A 356 1.07 -5.34 1.18
N SER A 357 2.23 -4.74 1.05
CA SER A 357 2.34 -3.34 0.62
C SER A 357 2.12 -3.22 -0.88
N PHE A 358 1.37 -2.21 -1.30
CA PHE A 358 1.03 -2.05 -2.72
C PHE A 358 0.92 -0.59 -3.14
N ARG A 359 1.24 -0.29 -4.40
CA ARG A 359 0.96 1.00 -5.06
C ARG A 359 0.95 0.85 -6.56
N THR A 360 0.23 1.75 -7.23
CA THR A 360 0.25 1.86 -8.70
C THR A 360 1.22 2.93 -9.17
N ASP A 361 1.98 2.63 -10.22
CA ASP A 361 2.84 3.61 -10.86
C ASP A 361 2.04 4.48 -11.88
N ARG A 362 2.69 5.49 -12.45
CA ARG A 362 2.05 6.41 -13.41
C ARG A 362 1.59 5.74 -14.70
N SER A 363 2.09 4.55 -15.00
CA SER A 363 1.68 3.75 -16.15
C SER A 363 0.52 2.81 -15.82
N GLY A 364 0.00 2.85 -14.58
CA GLY A 364 -1.08 1.99 -14.10
C GLY A 364 -0.63 0.59 -13.67
N ASN A 365 0.68 0.30 -13.63
CA ASN A 365 1.13 -0.99 -13.13
C ASN A 365 1.02 -1.05 -11.60
N LEU A 366 0.54 -2.17 -11.08
CA LEU A 366 0.57 -2.45 -9.66
C LEU A 366 1.95 -2.98 -9.26
N TRP A 367 2.49 -2.43 -8.19
CA TRP A 367 3.65 -2.94 -7.46
C TRP A 367 3.16 -3.53 -6.15
N LEU A 368 3.55 -4.79 -5.85
CA LEU A 368 3.16 -5.55 -4.66
C LEU A 368 4.43 -6.03 -3.96
N PHE A 369 4.53 -5.79 -2.65
CA PHE A 369 5.70 -6.19 -1.87
C PHE A 369 5.29 -6.92 -0.60
N GLY A 370 5.87 -8.11 -0.37
CA GLY A 370 5.77 -8.86 0.87
C GLY A 370 4.36 -9.32 1.24
N GLY A 371 4.01 -9.15 2.49
CA GLY A 371 2.80 -9.68 3.13
C GLY A 371 3.06 -11.00 3.85
N LEU A 372 2.12 -11.43 4.69
CA LEU A 372 2.07 -12.80 5.18
C LEU A 372 1.35 -13.65 4.16
N GLY A 373 1.92 -14.79 3.77
CA GLY A 373 1.31 -15.65 2.76
C GLY A 373 2.19 -16.80 2.32
N PHE A 374 1.79 -17.44 1.23
CA PHE A 374 2.39 -18.68 0.73
C PHE A 374 3.52 -18.42 -0.28
N ASP A 375 4.69 -18.97 -0.01
CA ASP A 375 5.85 -18.93 -0.90
C ASP A 375 5.74 -19.95 -2.06
N SER A 376 6.81 -20.12 -2.86
CA SER A 376 6.82 -21.08 -3.99
C SER A 376 6.76 -22.55 -3.57
N ALA A 377 7.09 -22.85 -2.32
CA ALA A 377 7.06 -24.21 -1.75
C ALA A 377 5.76 -24.50 -0.98
N GLY A 378 4.85 -23.53 -0.87
CA GLY A 378 3.64 -23.63 -0.07
C GLY A 378 3.88 -23.42 1.43
N THR A 379 4.97 -22.72 1.80
CA THR A 379 5.22 -22.34 3.20
C THR A 379 4.53 -21.00 3.46
N GLU A 380 3.65 -20.96 4.45
CA GLU A 380 2.99 -19.74 4.92
C GLU A 380 3.87 -19.01 5.94
N ALA A 381 4.29 -17.79 5.63
CA ALA A 381 4.99 -16.86 6.51
C ALA A 381 5.20 -15.51 5.82
N ASP A 382 5.89 -14.58 6.50
CA ASP A 382 6.25 -13.28 5.93
C ASP A 382 7.15 -13.44 4.69
N LEU A 383 6.87 -12.62 3.68
CA LEU A 383 7.49 -12.62 2.36
C LEU A 383 8.29 -11.32 2.12
N ASN A 384 9.27 -11.36 1.19
CA ASN A 384 9.98 -10.16 0.74
C ASN A 384 10.05 -10.04 -0.78
N ASP A 385 9.19 -10.76 -1.47
CA ASP A 385 9.08 -10.74 -2.92
C ASP A 385 8.47 -9.42 -3.40
N LEU A 386 9.05 -8.85 -4.45
CA LEU A 386 8.52 -7.70 -5.15
C LEU A 386 7.97 -8.14 -6.49
N TRP A 387 6.71 -7.86 -6.72
CA TRP A 387 5.99 -8.17 -7.94
C TRP A 387 5.53 -6.92 -8.66
N LYS A 388 5.39 -7.03 -9.99
CA LYS A 388 4.77 -6.02 -10.84
C LYS A 388 3.69 -6.67 -11.68
N PHE A 389 2.48 -6.09 -11.70
CA PHE A 389 1.38 -6.45 -12.58
C PHE A 389 1.14 -5.35 -13.61
N ASP A 390 1.14 -5.70 -14.88
CA ASP A 390 1.00 -4.75 -16.00
C ASP A 390 -0.46 -4.64 -16.52
N GLY A 391 -1.42 -5.16 -15.78
CA GLY A 391 -2.83 -5.27 -16.18
C GLY A 391 -3.17 -6.61 -16.83
N GLN A 392 -2.16 -7.42 -17.20
CA GLN A 392 -2.34 -8.73 -17.84
C GLN A 392 -1.46 -9.82 -17.24
N LYS A 393 -0.22 -9.49 -16.88
CA LYS A 393 0.80 -10.46 -16.46
C LYS A 393 1.55 -9.99 -15.25
N TRP A 394 1.99 -10.97 -14.46
CA TRP A 394 2.84 -10.74 -13.32
C TRP A 394 4.32 -10.93 -13.66
N THR A 395 5.16 -10.09 -13.09
CA THR A 395 6.62 -10.19 -13.11
C THR A 395 7.13 -10.25 -11.69
N TRP A 396 7.84 -11.33 -11.32
CA TRP A 396 8.63 -11.34 -10.10
C TRP A 396 9.90 -10.52 -10.30
N VAL A 397 10.00 -9.37 -9.63
CA VAL A 397 11.03 -8.37 -9.90
C VAL A 397 12.24 -8.52 -8.97
N SER A 398 12.00 -8.73 -7.66
CA SER A 398 13.05 -8.77 -6.64
C SER A 398 12.60 -9.63 -5.44
N GLY A 399 13.48 -9.79 -4.45
CA GLY A 399 13.22 -10.58 -3.26
C GLY A 399 13.40 -12.08 -3.50
N ALA A 400 13.10 -12.89 -2.49
CA ALA A 400 13.16 -14.35 -2.56
C ALA A 400 11.82 -14.95 -3.00
N ASN A 401 11.85 -16.19 -3.47
CA ASN A 401 10.66 -17.02 -3.68
C ASN A 401 10.37 -17.95 -2.51
N THR A 402 11.09 -17.76 -1.41
CA THR A 402 10.92 -18.47 -0.13
C THR A 402 10.68 -17.47 0.99
N ALA A 403 9.87 -17.85 1.97
CA ALA A 403 9.49 -17.03 3.11
C ALA A 403 10.61 -16.87 4.15
N LYS A 404 10.40 -16.01 5.16
CA LYS A 404 11.26 -15.83 6.36
C LYS A 404 12.69 -15.32 6.07
N GLN A 405 12.85 -14.46 5.08
CA GLN A 405 14.17 -13.95 4.71
C GLN A 405 14.55 -12.75 5.56
N ALA A 406 15.76 -12.78 6.16
CA ALA A 406 16.35 -11.62 6.83
C ALA A 406 16.67 -10.51 5.81
N GLY A 407 16.68 -9.25 6.27
CA GLY A 407 17.05 -8.10 5.43
C GLY A 407 18.53 -8.06 5.10
N VAL A 408 18.86 -7.71 3.85
CA VAL A 408 20.25 -7.47 3.41
C VAL A 408 20.41 -5.98 3.16
N TYR A 409 21.00 -5.26 4.11
CA TYR A 409 20.97 -3.79 4.14
C TYR A 409 22.08 -3.12 3.32
N GLY A 410 23.28 -3.70 3.25
CA GLY A 410 24.41 -3.09 2.57
C GLY A 410 24.84 -1.74 3.19
N THR A 411 25.32 -0.83 2.35
CA THR A 411 25.69 0.52 2.78
C THR A 411 24.49 1.47 2.65
N LYS A 412 24.16 2.19 3.74
CA LYS A 412 23.05 3.13 3.78
C LYS A 412 23.12 4.17 2.65
N GLY A 413 22.02 4.37 1.95
CA GLY A 413 21.93 5.28 0.80
C GLY A 413 22.45 4.72 -0.53
N THR A 414 23.08 3.54 -0.54
CA THR A 414 23.68 2.94 -1.74
C THR A 414 22.78 1.82 -2.29
N ALA A 415 22.36 1.95 -3.56
CA ALA A 415 21.62 0.90 -4.25
C ALA A 415 22.52 -0.29 -4.59
N SER A 416 22.00 -1.50 -4.42
CA SER A 416 22.66 -2.74 -4.83
C SER A 416 21.64 -3.80 -5.23
N GLN A 417 22.01 -4.66 -6.16
CA GLN A 417 21.20 -5.82 -6.53
C GLN A 417 21.12 -6.89 -5.43
N SER A 418 22.09 -6.87 -4.50
CA SER A 418 22.11 -7.76 -3.32
C SER A 418 21.28 -7.23 -2.15
N ASN A 419 20.99 -5.92 -2.13
CA ASN A 419 20.16 -5.35 -1.06
C ASN A 419 18.72 -5.80 -1.23
N VAL A 420 18.08 -6.11 -0.11
CA VAL A 420 16.66 -6.46 -0.08
C VAL A 420 16.10 -6.22 1.33
N PRO A 421 14.91 -5.62 1.47
CA PRO A 421 14.24 -5.57 2.77
C PRO A 421 13.98 -6.98 3.31
N GLY A 422 13.99 -7.15 4.61
CA GLY A 422 13.57 -8.40 5.24
C GLY A 422 12.12 -8.74 4.92
N ALA A 423 11.78 -10.00 4.98
CA ALA A 423 10.42 -10.50 4.81
C ALA A 423 9.50 -9.84 5.86
N ARG A 424 8.38 -9.28 5.41
CA ARG A 424 7.52 -8.46 6.25
C ARG A 424 6.10 -8.33 5.72
N ARG A 425 5.18 -8.03 6.64
CA ARG A 425 3.80 -7.63 6.38
C ARG A 425 3.51 -6.25 6.96
N SER A 426 2.34 -5.72 6.69
CA SER A 426 1.81 -4.47 7.28
C SER A 426 2.73 -3.25 7.11
N SER A 427 3.67 -3.27 6.16
CA SER A 427 4.49 -2.11 5.84
C SER A 427 3.71 -1.13 4.97
N VAL A 428 4.05 0.16 5.05
CA VAL A 428 3.50 1.16 4.15
C VAL A 428 4.40 1.34 2.93
N SER A 429 3.78 1.64 1.78
CA SER A 429 4.52 1.88 0.55
C SER A 429 4.01 3.12 -0.18
N TRP A 430 4.82 3.70 -1.05
CA TRP A 430 4.44 4.76 -1.97
C TRP A 430 5.34 4.78 -3.19
N ILE A 431 4.94 5.54 -4.22
CA ILE A 431 5.76 5.76 -5.41
C ILE A 431 6.05 7.25 -5.53
N ASP A 432 7.34 7.59 -5.65
CA ASP A 432 7.77 8.98 -5.79
C ASP A 432 7.58 9.50 -7.23
N LYS A 433 7.85 10.79 -7.44
CA LYS A 433 7.73 11.43 -8.75
C LYS A 433 8.68 10.86 -9.81
N SER A 434 9.73 10.17 -9.39
CA SER A 434 10.70 9.51 -10.26
C SER A 434 10.33 8.07 -10.59
N GLY A 435 9.25 7.55 -10.01
CA GLY A 435 8.78 6.17 -10.21
C GLY A 435 9.46 5.15 -9.30
N ASN A 436 10.22 5.58 -8.29
CA ASN A 436 10.79 4.66 -7.32
C ASN A 436 9.73 4.17 -6.35
N VAL A 437 9.78 2.88 -6.02
CA VAL A 437 8.93 2.26 -5.00
C VAL A 437 9.62 2.41 -3.64
N TRP A 438 8.87 2.93 -2.68
CA TRP A 438 9.34 3.09 -1.30
C TRP A 438 8.56 2.16 -0.38
N VAL A 439 9.25 1.66 0.67
CA VAL A 439 8.67 0.82 1.72
C VAL A 439 9.20 1.31 3.06
N PHE A 440 8.31 1.44 4.04
CA PHE A 440 8.65 1.84 5.41
C PHE A 440 8.00 0.90 6.43
N GLY A 441 8.79 0.44 7.40
CA GLY A 441 8.33 -0.28 8.58
C GLY A 441 7.70 -1.64 8.30
N GLY A 442 6.67 -1.96 9.06
CA GLY A 442 5.97 -3.25 9.07
C GLY A 442 6.47 -4.17 10.17
N LEU A 443 5.77 -5.29 10.36
CA LEU A 443 6.22 -6.42 11.17
C LEU A 443 7.03 -7.37 10.29
N GLY A 444 8.27 -7.67 10.66
CA GLY A 444 9.11 -8.50 9.80
C GLY A 444 10.51 -8.74 10.32
N TYR A 445 11.34 -9.29 9.46
CA TYR A 445 12.70 -9.73 9.78
C TYR A 445 13.72 -8.58 9.60
N ASP A 446 14.46 -8.29 10.65
CA ASP A 446 15.58 -7.35 10.63
C ASP A 446 16.86 -7.94 9.95
N SER A 447 17.98 -7.24 10.03
CA SER A 447 19.27 -7.69 9.45
C SER A 447 19.84 -8.94 10.13
N THR A 448 19.39 -9.27 11.33
CA THR A 448 19.86 -10.41 12.14
C THR A 448 18.91 -11.60 12.10
N GLY A 449 17.75 -11.43 11.46
CA GLY A 449 16.70 -12.45 11.39
C GLY A 449 15.75 -12.45 12.60
N ASN A 450 15.76 -11.41 13.43
CA ASN A 450 14.74 -11.20 14.45
C ASN A 450 13.47 -10.66 13.81
N ILE A 451 12.31 -11.16 14.24
CA ILE A 451 11.01 -10.71 13.77
C ILE A 451 10.37 -9.78 14.82
N SER A 452 10.07 -8.56 14.42
CA SER A 452 9.30 -7.57 15.17
C SER A 452 9.02 -6.32 14.32
N GLU A 453 8.50 -5.26 14.93
CA GLU A 453 8.22 -3.99 14.26
C GLU A 453 9.51 -3.32 13.77
N LEU A 454 9.45 -2.78 12.58
CA LEU A 454 10.56 -2.15 11.87
C LEU A 454 10.29 -0.65 11.67
N ASN A 455 11.37 0.13 11.52
CA ASN A 455 11.30 1.53 11.09
C ASN A 455 12.28 1.85 9.94
N ASP A 456 12.79 0.83 9.29
CA ASP A 456 13.68 0.97 8.16
C ASP A 456 12.92 1.52 6.93
N LEU A 457 13.63 2.39 6.22
CA LEU A 457 13.11 3.03 5.02
C LEU A 457 13.90 2.56 3.81
N TRP A 458 13.21 2.00 2.85
CA TRP A 458 13.77 1.42 1.64
C TRP A 458 13.26 2.12 0.39
N ARG A 459 14.11 2.17 -0.64
CA ARG A 459 13.76 2.67 -1.97
C ARG A 459 14.23 1.68 -3.03
N PHE A 460 13.32 1.24 -3.88
CA PHE A 460 13.62 0.43 -5.06
C PHE A 460 13.62 1.30 -6.31
N GLN A 461 14.69 1.20 -7.10
CA GLN A 461 14.81 1.83 -8.42
C GLN A 461 14.56 0.77 -9.48
N PRO A 462 13.45 0.87 -10.25
CA PRO A 462 13.06 -0.10 -11.28
C PRO A 462 14.02 -0.22 -12.45
#